data_55f9f0c79ca48c82048ec51be92694c8
#
_entry.id   55f9f0c79ca48c82048ec51be92694c8
#
_cell.length_a   1.000
_cell.length_b   1.000
_cell.length_c   1.000
_cell.angle_alpha   90.00
_cell.angle_beta   90.00
_cell.angle_gamma   90.00
#
_symmetry.space_group_name_H-M   'P 1'
#
loop_
_entity.id
_entity.type
_entity.pdbx_description
1 polymer ?
#
loop_
_entity_poly.entity_id
_entity_poly.type
_entity_poly.pdbx_seq_one_letter_code
_entity_poly.pdbx_strand_id
1 'polypeptide(L)'
;MNIFNGDYRKLIAVPVIFTVIFLFLIFVSPGLTKGIDLDGGSRITVKGVSTVDAQSLAKTLEEKHSLRNVKVVPIGNGVIIEFSENEFLTKLKNQLNEARAILESNPAQARTLGNNLLNSMKSVVSFSVPDNASDEEFIEFVNKTFLKAKEKNEIDLQSTLRSELKLSSSALISIGEVPPTFGKYFFDSALRVAFISIVFVIIVIFFFFREVIPSLAVVSAAFFDILGALAFMAFFSIPVNLSSITALLMLIGYSVDTDIMLTTRVLKRKEKHARERAFDAMKTGMTMTLTTVAAVSAMSLIAYFNQIIFIYEVAIVIFFGLIADIIVTWLFNAPLLLWYVEKKEKVHNP
;
A
#
# COMPACT_ATOMS: atom_id res chain seq x y z
N MET A 1 -8.10 15.22 -34.45
CA MET A 1 -9.28 16.04 -34.11
C MET A 1 -8.99 16.71 -32.77
N ASN A 2 -9.11 18.03 -32.66
CA ASN A 2 -8.83 18.75 -31.41
C ASN A 2 -10.08 18.69 -30.52
N ILE A 3 -9.98 18.01 -29.39
CA ILE A 3 -11.08 17.80 -28.43
C ILE A 3 -11.56 19.11 -27.77
N PHE A 4 -10.74 20.18 -27.83
CA PHE A 4 -11.06 21.49 -27.25
C PHE A 4 -11.77 22.44 -28.20
N ASN A 5 -11.99 22.07 -29.48
CA ASN A 5 -12.68 22.93 -30.46
C ASN A 5 -14.20 23.03 -30.21
N GLY A 6 -14.79 22.05 -29.50
CA GLY A 6 -16.19 22.08 -29.10
C GLY A 6 -16.43 22.82 -27.77
N ASP A 7 -17.54 22.48 -27.13
CA ASP A 7 -17.84 22.96 -25.78
C ASP A 7 -17.03 22.16 -24.72
N TYR A 8 -15.76 22.54 -24.57
CA TYR A 8 -14.80 21.88 -23.69
C TYR A 8 -15.23 21.87 -22.23
N ARG A 9 -16.17 22.75 -21.81
CA ARG A 9 -16.70 22.80 -20.43
C ARG A 9 -17.45 21.52 -20.06
N LYS A 10 -18.05 20.86 -21.04
CA LYS A 10 -18.73 19.57 -20.82
C LYS A 10 -17.78 18.45 -20.44
N LEU A 11 -16.50 18.54 -20.81
CA LEU A 11 -15.48 17.56 -20.45
C LEU A 11 -15.28 17.46 -18.93
N ILE A 12 -15.48 18.58 -18.21
CA ILE A 12 -15.34 18.62 -16.74
C ILE A 12 -16.33 17.67 -16.04
N ALA A 13 -17.47 17.35 -16.65
CA ALA A 13 -18.43 16.41 -16.07
C ALA A 13 -17.82 15.00 -15.86
N VAL A 14 -16.91 14.60 -16.73
CA VAL A 14 -16.30 13.26 -16.66
C VAL A 14 -15.49 13.06 -15.38
N PRO A 15 -14.48 13.88 -15.06
CA PRO A 15 -13.75 13.74 -13.79
C PRO A 15 -14.63 13.91 -12.55
N VAL A 16 -15.66 14.75 -12.60
CA VAL A 16 -16.62 14.90 -11.48
C VAL A 16 -17.36 13.59 -11.22
N ILE A 17 -17.84 12.92 -12.27
CA ILE A 17 -18.48 11.60 -12.15
C ILE A 17 -17.49 10.58 -11.59
N PHE A 18 -16.26 10.55 -12.11
CA PHE A 18 -15.21 9.65 -11.59
C PHE A 18 -14.87 9.93 -10.13
N THR A 19 -14.85 11.19 -9.69
CA THR A 19 -14.64 11.53 -8.28
C THR A 19 -15.70 10.89 -7.38
N VAL A 20 -16.98 10.94 -7.77
CA VAL A 20 -18.07 10.31 -7.01
C VAL A 20 -17.88 8.78 -6.97
N ILE A 21 -17.53 8.16 -8.11
CA ILE A 21 -17.26 6.73 -8.19
C ILE A 21 -16.05 6.36 -7.30
N PHE A 22 -14.97 7.14 -7.35
CA PHE A 22 -13.77 6.89 -6.53
C PHE A 22 -14.07 6.98 -5.04
N LEU A 23 -14.81 7.99 -4.61
CA LEU A 23 -15.22 8.11 -3.21
C LEU A 23 -16.12 6.93 -2.79
N PHE A 24 -17.03 6.50 -3.66
CA PHE A 24 -17.84 5.33 -3.39
C PHE A 24 -16.99 4.06 -3.21
N LEU A 25 -16.04 3.80 -4.10
CA LEU A 25 -15.15 2.65 -4.01
C LEU A 25 -14.27 2.66 -2.75
N ILE A 26 -13.78 3.84 -2.35
CA ILE A 26 -12.91 3.99 -1.18
C ILE A 26 -13.68 3.79 0.14
N PHE A 27 -14.87 4.42 0.28
CA PHE A 27 -15.56 4.52 1.56
C PHE A 27 -16.74 3.57 1.75
N VAL A 28 -17.32 3.05 0.66
CA VAL A 28 -18.55 2.24 0.74
C VAL A 28 -18.27 0.78 0.39
N SER A 29 -17.80 0.48 -0.80
CA SER A 29 -17.58 -0.90 -1.26
C SER A 29 -16.68 -0.94 -2.50
N PRO A 30 -15.62 -1.77 -2.49
CA PRO A 30 -15.20 -2.72 -1.46
C PRO A 30 -14.48 -2.09 -0.25
N GLY A 31 -14.05 -0.81 -0.35
CA GLY A 31 -13.29 -0.14 0.69
C GLY A 31 -11.78 -0.45 0.67
N LEU A 32 -11.01 0.38 1.37
CA LEU A 32 -9.57 0.20 1.49
C LEU A 32 -9.24 -0.83 2.59
N THR A 33 -8.37 -1.77 2.27
CA THR A 33 -7.81 -2.72 3.23
C THR A 33 -6.38 -2.31 3.60
N LYS A 34 -6.00 -2.48 4.86
CA LYS A 34 -4.63 -2.26 5.30
C LYS A 34 -3.81 -3.51 5.06
N GLY A 35 -2.53 -3.34 4.72
CA GLY A 35 -1.56 -4.40 4.63
C GLY A 35 -0.89 -4.68 5.97
N ILE A 36 -0.21 -5.82 6.06
CA ILE A 36 0.52 -6.24 7.28
C ILE A 36 1.62 -5.27 7.68
N ASP A 37 2.15 -4.49 6.74
CA ASP A 37 3.17 -3.48 7.02
C ASP A 37 2.65 -2.35 7.93
N LEU A 38 1.32 -2.14 7.95
CA LEU A 38 0.66 -1.10 8.75
C LEU A 38 -0.01 -1.64 10.02
N ASP A 39 -0.67 -2.79 9.92
CA ASP A 39 -1.40 -3.38 11.05
C ASP A 39 -0.52 -4.35 11.86
N GLY A 40 0.64 -4.73 11.33
CA GLY A 40 1.46 -5.83 11.84
C GLY A 40 0.97 -7.17 11.31
N GLY A 41 1.83 -8.16 11.33
CA GLY A 41 1.50 -9.50 10.86
C GLY A 41 2.70 -10.23 10.27
N SER A 42 2.42 -11.31 9.57
CA SER A 42 3.44 -12.10 8.90
C SER A 42 3.11 -12.30 7.43
N ARG A 43 4.15 -12.30 6.61
CA ARG A 43 4.07 -12.59 5.17
C ARG A 43 4.93 -13.81 4.87
N ILE A 44 4.32 -14.81 4.24
CA ILE A 44 5.02 -15.98 3.74
C ILE A 44 5.01 -15.91 2.22
N THR A 45 6.19 -15.99 1.62
CA THR A 45 6.35 -16.08 0.16
C THR A 45 6.84 -17.47 -0.21
N VAL A 46 6.08 -18.16 -1.04
CA VAL A 46 6.39 -19.50 -1.52
C VAL A 46 6.62 -19.45 -3.02
N LYS A 47 7.79 -19.92 -3.49
CA LYS A 47 8.15 -19.98 -4.92
C LYS A 47 7.99 -21.38 -5.47
N GLY A 48 7.65 -21.46 -6.78
CA GLY A 48 7.57 -22.76 -7.49
C GLY A 48 6.21 -23.46 -7.32
N VAL A 49 5.13 -22.71 -7.23
CA VAL A 49 3.74 -23.23 -7.11
C VAL A 49 2.98 -22.86 -8.37
N SER A 50 2.46 -23.85 -9.09
CA SER A 50 1.76 -23.64 -10.38
C SER A 50 0.28 -23.37 -10.24
N THR A 51 -0.39 -23.96 -9.23
CA THR A 51 -1.83 -23.80 -8.99
C THR A 51 -2.12 -23.87 -7.50
N VAL A 52 -2.88 -22.91 -6.98
CA VAL A 52 -3.30 -22.85 -5.58
C VAL A 52 -4.79 -22.55 -5.49
N ASP A 53 -5.52 -23.37 -4.76
CA ASP A 53 -6.84 -22.98 -4.29
C ASP A 53 -6.67 -22.08 -3.04
N ALA A 54 -6.74 -20.77 -3.29
CA ALA A 54 -6.47 -19.76 -2.26
C ALA A 54 -7.45 -19.85 -1.08
N GLN A 55 -8.72 -20.17 -1.33
CA GLN A 55 -9.73 -20.24 -0.27
C GLN A 55 -9.56 -21.48 0.61
N SER A 56 -9.32 -22.64 -0.01
CA SER A 56 -9.07 -23.89 0.71
C SER A 56 -7.80 -23.80 1.57
N LEU A 57 -6.72 -23.23 1.00
CA LEU A 57 -5.46 -23.05 1.73
C LEU A 57 -5.63 -22.08 2.92
N ALA A 58 -6.30 -20.94 2.71
CA ALA A 58 -6.56 -19.99 3.79
C ALA A 58 -7.31 -20.65 4.96
N LYS A 59 -8.39 -21.37 4.67
CA LYS A 59 -9.18 -22.08 5.68
C LYS A 59 -8.35 -23.13 6.43
N THR A 60 -7.55 -23.91 5.71
CA THR A 60 -6.67 -24.91 6.33
C THR A 60 -5.67 -24.28 7.29
N LEU A 61 -5.08 -23.13 6.91
CA LEU A 61 -4.13 -22.42 7.75
C LEU A 61 -4.79 -21.80 8.99
N GLU A 62 -5.99 -21.25 8.85
CA GLU A 62 -6.77 -20.72 9.97
C GLU A 62 -7.13 -21.82 10.99
N GLU A 63 -7.60 -22.96 10.51
CA GLU A 63 -8.03 -24.07 11.37
C GLU A 63 -6.87 -24.82 12.03
N LYS A 64 -5.79 -25.11 11.29
CA LYS A 64 -4.66 -25.93 11.80
C LYS A 64 -3.67 -25.13 12.65
N HIS A 65 -3.47 -23.86 12.31
CA HIS A 65 -2.40 -23.04 12.93
C HIS A 65 -2.92 -21.84 13.73
N SER A 66 -4.25 -21.72 13.93
CA SER A 66 -4.87 -20.60 14.67
C SER A 66 -4.45 -19.24 14.13
N LEU A 67 -4.29 -19.12 12.80
CA LEU A 67 -3.97 -17.87 12.13
C LEU A 67 -5.24 -17.05 11.92
N ARG A 68 -5.12 -15.72 12.02
CA ARG A 68 -6.24 -14.79 11.78
C ARG A 68 -6.03 -13.96 10.53
N ASN A 69 -7.15 -13.68 9.85
CA ASN A 69 -7.17 -12.85 8.65
C ASN A 69 -6.21 -13.33 7.56
N VAL A 70 -6.24 -14.64 7.30
CA VAL A 70 -5.37 -15.25 6.30
C VAL A 70 -5.79 -14.83 4.90
N LYS A 71 -4.89 -14.19 4.19
CA LYS A 71 -5.04 -13.79 2.79
C LYS A 71 -4.03 -14.54 1.93
N VAL A 72 -4.52 -15.25 0.95
CA VAL A 72 -3.68 -16.02 0.01
C VAL A 72 -3.78 -15.40 -1.37
N VAL A 73 -2.66 -14.92 -1.91
CA VAL A 73 -2.59 -14.23 -3.20
C VAL A 73 -1.62 -14.97 -4.12
N PRO A 74 -2.12 -15.62 -5.18
CA PRO A 74 -1.25 -16.17 -6.23
C PRO A 74 -0.51 -15.06 -6.96
N ILE A 75 0.79 -15.22 -7.17
CA ILE A 75 1.62 -14.27 -7.91
C ILE A 75 2.67 -14.99 -8.75
N GLY A 76 2.65 -14.76 -10.06
CA GLY A 76 3.57 -15.41 -10.99
C GLY A 76 3.55 -16.92 -10.85
N ASN A 77 4.71 -17.51 -10.53
CA ASN A 77 4.89 -18.93 -10.27
C ASN A 77 5.05 -19.21 -8.76
N GLY A 78 4.15 -18.66 -7.93
CA GLY A 78 4.16 -18.84 -6.48
C GLY A 78 2.94 -18.27 -5.79
N VAL A 79 3.03 -18.16 -4.48
CA VAL A 79 1.94 -17.66 -3.63
C VAL A 79 2.48 -16.80 -2.49
N ILE A 80 1.75 -15.74 -2.18
CA ILE A 80 1.93 -14.92 -1.00
C ILE A 80 0.82 -15.25 -0.01
N ILE A 81 1.19 -15.50 1.22
CA ILE A 81 0.26 -15.76 2.32
C ILE A 81 0.51 -14.70 3.37
N GLU A 82 -0.50 -13.89 3.66
CA GLU A 82 -0.46 -12.86 4.70
C GLU A 82 -1.46 -13.21 5.79
N PHE A 83 -1.07 -12.97 7.04
CA PHE A 83 -1.96 -13.12 8.19
C PHE A 83 -1.61 -12.10 9.27
N SER A 84 -2.60 -11.61 9.99
CA SER A 84 -2.40 -10.54 10.99
C SER A 84 -1.73 -11.05 12.25
N GLU A 85 -2.07 -12.24 12.72
CA GLU A 85 -1.50 -12.84 13.92
C GLU A 85 -1.68 -14.35 13.98
N ASN A 86 -0.80 -15.01 14.75
CA ASN A 86 -1.01 -16.34 15.26
C ASN A 86 -1.58 -16.18 16.69
N GLU A 87 -2.86 -16.50 16.87
CA GLU A 87 -3.58 -16.27 18.13
C GLU A 87 -2.91 -16.98 19.32
N PHE A 88 -2.42 -18.19 19.10
CA PHE A 88 -1.73 -18.97 20.13
C PHE A 88 -0.44 -18.28 20.59
N LEU A 89 0.42 -17.89 19.64
CA LEU A 89 1.70 -17.24 19.95
C LEU A 89 1.49 -15.83 20.52
N THR A 90 0.50 -15.09 20.04
CA THR A 90 0.16 -13.75 20.55
C THR A 90 -0.29 -13.81 22.00
N LYS A 91 -1.14 -14.79 22.36
CA LYS A 91 -1.58 -15.00 23.73
C LYS A 91 -0.41 -15.33 24.66
N LEU A 92 0.47 -16.25 24.25
CA LEU A 92 1.67 -16.59 25.01
C LEU A 92 2.60 -15.40 25.22
N LYS A 93 2.83 -14.61 24.17
CA LYS A 93 3.68 -13.41 24.21
C LYS A 93 3.12 -12.36 25.18
N ASN A 94 1.82 -12.11 25.15
CA ASN A 94 1.18 -11.14 26.03
C ASN A 94 1.29 -11.56 27.51
N GLN A 95 1.04 -12.81 27.81
CA GLN A 95 1.21 -13.35 29.16
C GLN A 95 2.68 -13.31 29.63
N LEU A 96 3.63 -13.56 28.73
CA LEU A 96 5.07 -13.46 29.06
C LEU A 96 5.47 -12.01 29.36
N ASN A 97 4.97 -11.06 28.60
CA ASN A 97 5.21 -9.64 28.84
C ASN A 97 4.59 -9.19 30.18
N GLU A 98 3.40 -9.66 30.50
CA GLU A 98 2.74 -9.42 31.78
C GLU A 98 3.57 -9.99 32.94
N ALA A 99 4.01 -11.25 32.83
CA ALA A 99 4.87 -11.89 33.86
C ALA A 99 6.16 -11.09 34.09
N ARG A 100 6.79 -10.58 33.03
CA ARG A 100 7.97 -9.71 33.11
C ARG A 100 7.70 -8.38 33.80
N ALA A 101 6.57 -7.74 33.47
CA ALA A 101 6.22 -6.44 34.01
C ALA A 101 5.98 -6.45 35.51
N ILE A 102 5.48 -7.57 36.05
CA ILE A 102 5.20 -7.73 37.48
C ILE A 102 6.32 -8.42 38.27
N LEU A 103 7.42 -8.86 37.61
CA LEU A 103 8.47 -9.64 38.22
C LEU A 103 9.09 -8.95 39.44
N GLU A 104 9.37 -7.65 39.35
CA GLU A 104 9.95 -6.88 40.45
C GLU A 104 8.93 -6.58 41.57
N SER A 105 7.65 -6.35 41.21
CA SER A 105 6.60 -5.96 42.17
C SER A 105 5.93 -7.16 42.85
N ASN A 106 5.76 -8.28 42.15
CA ASN A 106 5.12 -9.50 42.66
C ASN A 106 5.72 -10.76 42.02
N PRO A 107 6.89 -11.21 42.49
CA PRO A 107 7.59 -12.38 41.94
C PRO A 107 6.76 -13.68 41.98
N ALA A 108 5.97 -13.90 43.02
CA ALA A 108 5.13 -15.08 43.16
C ALA A 108 4.04 -15.16 42.08
N GLN A 109 3.43 -14.04 41.76
CA GLN A 109 2.43 -13.96 40.67
C GLN A 109 3.10 -14.12 39.30
N ALA A 110 4.27 -13.51 39.09
CA ALA A 110 5.05 -13.67 37.85
C ALA A 110 5.40 -15.14 37.60
N ARG A 111 5.82 -15.88 38.68
CA ARG A 111 6.12 -17.31 38.61
C ARG A 111 4.87 -18.14 38.31
N THR A 112 3.72 -17.78 38.87
CA THR A 112 2.44 -18.45 38.57
C THR A 112 2.05 -18.28 37.07
N LEU A 113 2.16 -17.07 36.52
CA LEU A 113 1.95 -16.82 35.09
C LEU A 113 2.94 -17.59 34.22
N GLY A 114 4.22 -17.63 34.62
CA GLY A 114 5.23 -18.42 33.92
C GLY A 114 4.93 -19.94 33.91
N ASN A 115 4.42 -20.49 34.99
CA ASN A 115 3.99 -21.89 35.06
C ASN A 115 2.78 -22.16 34.13
N ASN A 116 1.81 -21.25 34.08
CA ASN A 116 0.67 -21.33 33.15
C ASN A 116 1.12 -21.31 31.68
N LEU A 117 2.10 -20.45 31.36
CA LEU A 117 2.73 -20.41 30.04
C LEU A 117 3.42 -21.73 29.70
N LEU A 118 4.25 -22.27 30.61
CA LEU A 118 4.91 -23.55 30.40
C LEU A 118 3.90 -24.68 30.18
N ASN A 119 2.81 -24.71 30.95
CA ASN A 119 1.75 -25.68 30.75
C ASN A 119 1.09 -25.58 29.38
N SER A 120 0.85 -24.35 28.87
CA SER A 120 0.32 -24.14 27.55
C SER A 120 1.29 -24.56 26.45
N MET A 121 2.60 -24.47 26.68
CA MET A 121 3.62 -24.85 25.69
C MET A 121 3.99 -26.35 25.73
N LYS A 122 3.57 -27.12 26.73
CA LYS A 122 3.88 -28.58 26.85
C LYS A 122 3.41 -29.38 25.63
N SER A 123 2.31 -28.98 25.00
CA SER A 123 1.79 -29.66 23.79
C SER A 123 2.65 -29.41 22.54
N VAL A 124 3.45 -28.35 22.55
CA VAL A 124 4.26 -27.92 21.40
C VAL A 124 5.72 -28.29 21.56
N VAL A 125 6.29 -28.08 22.77
CA VAL A 125 7.74 -28.27 23.04
C VAL A 125 7.96 -29.04 24.30
N SER A 126 8.92 -29.99 24.25
CA SER A 126 9.40 -30.70 25.46
C SER A 126 10.47 -29.86 26.14
N PHE A 127 10.35 -29.69 27.46
CA PHE A 127 11.31 -28.97 28.31
C PHE A 127 11.36 -29.55 29.72
N SER A 128 12.46 -29.31 30.42
CA SER A 128 12.62 -29.61 31.86
C SER A 128 12.78 -28.29 32.59
N VAL A 129 11.97 -28.08 33.61
CA VAL A 129 12.08 -26.87 34.45
C VAL A 129 13.33 -26.99 35.31
N PRO A 130 14.20 -25.97 35.39
CA PRO A 130 15.37 -26.03 36.27
C PRO A 130 14.96 -26.05 37.74
N ASP A 131 15.56 -26.97 38.52
CA ASP A 131 15.38 -27.02 39.93
C ASP A 131 16.12 -25.85 40.61
N ASN A 132 15.48 -25.13 41.51
CA ASN A 132 16.06 -24.02 42.30
C ASN A 132 16.45 -22.76 41.50
N ALA A 133 15.83 -22.50 40.36
CA ALA A 133 16.05 -21.24 39.63
C ALA A 133 15.47 -20.06 40.42
N SER A 134 16.18 -18.94 40.44
CA SER A 134 15.64 -17.65 40.88
C SER A 134 14.45 -17.23 40.03
N ASP A 135 13.63 -16.29 40.51
CA ASP A 135 12.45 -15.86 39.74
C ASP A 135 12.84 -15.21 38.37
N GLU A 136 13.96 -14.51 38.34
CA GLU A 136 14.51 -13.96 37.10
C GLU A 136 14.97 -15.05 36.14
N GLU A 137 15.75 -16.03 36.62
CA GLU A 137 16.20 -17.17 35.82
C GLU A 137 15.05 -18.03 35.34
N PHE A 138 14.00 -18.16 36.15
CA PHE A 138 12.78 -18.87 35.76
C PHE A 138 12.04 -18.15 34.62
N ILE A 139 11.85 -16.83 34.70
CA ILE A 139 11.19 -16.05 33.60
C ILE A 139 12.06 -16.05 32.36
N GLU A 140 13.39 -16.03 32.48
CA GLU A 140 14.28 -16.18 31.32
C GLU A 140 14.15 -17.57 30.69
N PHE A 141 14.04 -18.61 31.48
CA PHE A 141 13.77 -19.97 31.00
C PHE A 141 12.42 -20.06 30.27
N VAL A 142 11.36 -19.47 30.83
CA VAL A 142 10.04 -19.37 30.15
C VAL A 142 10.18 -18.67 28.79
N ASN A 143 10.94 -17.59 28.72
CA ASN A 143 11.21 -16.88 27.45
C ASN A 143 11.96 -17.77 26.44
N LYS A 144 12.99 -18.47 26.86
CA LYS A 144 13.73 -19.41 25.97
C LYS A 144 12.80 -20.53 25.47
N THR A 145 11.91 -21.03 26.34
CA THR A 145 10.92 -22.04 25.96
C THR A 145 9.89 -21.51 24.98
N PHE A 146 9.44 -20.25 25.16
CA PHE A 146 8.57 -19.57 24.18
C PHE A 146 9.23 -19.43 22.81
N LEU A 147 10.51 -19.05 22.75
CA LEU A 147 11.24 -18.95 21.48
C LEU A 147 11.32 -20.30 20.76
N LYS A 148 11.56 -21.41 21.51
CA LYS A 148 11.52 -22.76 20.94
C LYS A 148 10.12 -23.16 20.46
N ALA A 149 9.07 -22.77 21.18
CA ALA A 149 7.69 -23.04 20.77
C ALA A 149 7.35 -22.26 19.49
N LYS A 150 7.82 -21.02 19.37
CA LYS A 150 7.68 -20.21 18.15
C LYS A 150 8.39 -20.87 16.96
N GLU A 151 9.65 -21.24 17.11
CA GLU A 151 10.44 -21.92 16.09
C GLU A 151 9.76 -23.21 15.60
N LYS A 152 9.28 -24.03 16.55
CA LYS A 152 8.58 -25.27 16.20
C LYS A 152 7.27 -24.99 15.45
N ASN A 153 6.50 -23.99 15.88
CA ASN A 153 5.28 -23.59 15.18
C ASN A 153 5.58 -23.12 13.74
N GLU A 154 6.67 -22.41 13.51
CA GLU A 154 7.12 -22.03 12.17
C GLU A 154 7.51 -23.25 11.31
N ILE A 155 8.20 -24.24 11.90
CA ILE A 155 8.56 -25.50 11.21
C ILE A 155 7.28 -26.28 10.86
N ASP A 156 6.33 -26.39 11.77
CA ASP A 156 5.06 -27.07 11.54
C ASP A 156 4.22 -26.36 10.46
N LEU A 157 4.21 -25.03 10.48
CA LEU A 157 3.56 -24.22 9.43
C LEU A 157 4.22 -24.44 8.07
N GLN A 158 5.57 -24.44 8.00
CA GLN A 158 6.29 -24.74 6.76
C GLN A 158 6.01 -26.16 6.26
N SER A 159 5.93 -27.15 7.17
CA SER A 159 5.61 -28.53 6.81
C SER A 159 4.19 -28.67 6.26
N THR A 160 3.22 -27.96 6.84
CA THR A 160 1.84 -27.89 6.34
C THR A 160 1.80 -27.26 4.95
N LEU A 161 2.50 -26.13 4.75
CA LEU A 161 2.59 -25.49 3.45
C LEU A 161 3.23 -26.40 2.39
N ARG A 162 4.29 -27.13 2.75
CA ARG A 162 4.91 -28.09 1.84
C ARG A 162 3.97 -29.20 1.43
N SER A 163 3.16 -29.73 2.36
CA SER A 163 2.21 -30.79 2.08
C SER A 163 1.00 -30.29 1.26
N GLU A 164 0.39 -29.17 1.66
CA GLU A 164 -0.80 -28.61 0.98
C GLU A 164 -0.49 -28.13 -0.44
N LEU A 165 0.68 -27.50 -0.63
CA LEU A 165 1.12 -26.98 -1.92
C LEU A 165 1.92 -27.99 -2.75
N LYS A 166 2.11 -29.23 -2.25
CA LYS A 166 2.88 -30.32 -2.89
C LYS A 166 4.26 -29.85 -3.34
N LEU A 167 4.96 -29.12 -2.47
CA LEU A 167 6.22 -28.48 -2.78
C LEU A 167 7.36 -29.51 -2.84
N SER A 168 8.27 -29.30 -3.78
CA SER A 168 9.57 -29.99 -3.78
C SER A 168 10.37 -29.63 -2.52
N SER A 169 11.26 -30.52 -2.08
CA SER A 169 12.19 -30.26 -0.97
C SER A 169 13.08 -29.02 -1.19
N SER A 170 13.33 -28.65 -2.44
CA SER A 170 14.11 -27.48 -2.84
C SER A 170 13.31 -26.19 -2.95
N ALA A 171 11.99 -26.21 -2.74
CA ALA A 171 11.16 -25.01 -2.82
C ALA A 171 11.51 -24.02 -1.69
N LEU A 172 11.68 -22.76 -2.08
CA LEU A 172 12.00 -21.68 -1.15
C LEU A 172 10.73 -21.14 -0.48
N ILE A 173 10.72 -21.19 0.83
CA ILE A 173 9.70 -20.53 1.68
C ILE A 173 10.43 -19.44 2.45
N SER A 174 9.97 -18.19 2.29
CA SER A 174 10.48 -17.05 3.06
C SER A 174 9.39 -16.54 3.98
N ILE A 175 9.71 -16.36 5.26
CA ILE A 175 8.79 -15.84 6.28
C ILE A 175 9.34 -14.48 6.74
N GLY A 176 8.52 -13.45 6.66
CA GLY A 176 8.78 -12.11 7.18
C GLY A 176 7.74 -11.74 8.22
N GLU A 177 8.15 -11.17 9.35
CA GLU A 177 7.26 -10.66 10.39
C GLU A 177 7.39 -9.15 10.52
N VAL A 178 6.26 -8.47 10.67
CA VAL A 178 6.18 -7.05 10.99
C VAL A 178 5.49 -6.89 12.34
N PRO A 179 6.20 -6.45 13.39
CA PRO A 179 5.57 -6.19 14.68
C PRO A 179 4.49 -5.09 14.57
N PRO A 180 3.33 -5.20 15.24
CA PRO A 180 2.27 -4.19 15.20
C PRO A 180 2.72 -2.78 15.65
N THR A 181 3.64 -2.72 16.61
CA THR A 181 4.23 -1.45 17.07
C THR A 181 5.03 -0.75 15.98
N PHE A 182 5.71 -1.53 15.13
CA PHE A 182 6.48 -1.02 14.00
C PHE A 182 5.55 -0.51 12.89
N GLY A 183 4.49 -1.26 12.56
CA GLY A 183 3.48 -0.85 11.59
C GLY A 183 2.81 0.47 11.98
N LYS A 184 2.41 0.65 13.23
CA LYS A 184 1.83 1.91 13.72
C LYS A 184 2.82 3.08 13.61
N TYR A 185 4.07 2.89 14.04
CA TYR A 185 5.10 3.92 13.92
C TYR A 185 5.34 4.33 12.46
N PHE A 186 5.40 3.35 11.56
CA PHE A 186 5.56 3.61 10.13
C PHE A 186 4.37 4.35 9.53
N PHE A 187 3.15 3.94 9.86
CA PHE A 187 1.95 4.62 9.38
C PHE A 187 1.92 6.09 9.79
N ASP A 188 2.14 6.39 11.07
CA ASP A 188 2.17 7.76 11.59
C ASP A 188 3.29 8.58 10.95
N SER A 189 4.45 7.96 10.68
CA SER A 189 5.58 8.61 10.01
C SER A 189 5.29 8.83 8.53
N ALA A 190 4.71 7.86 7.83
CA ALA A 190 4.33 7.96 6.43
C ALA A 190 3.29 9.06 6.20
N LEU A 191 2.26 9.16 7.07
CA LEU A 191 1.27 10.24 7.01
C LEU A 191 1.90 11.62 7.21
N ARG A 192 2.85 11.75 8.15
CA ARG A 192 3.57 13.03 8.34
C ARG A 192 4.39 13.41 7.11
N VAL A 193 5.13 12.45 6.55
CA VAL A 193 5.93 12.69 5.34
C VAL A 193 5.02 13.05 4.16
N ALA A 194 3.91 12.34 3.96
CA ALA A 194 2.93 12.63 2.92
C ALA A 194 2.36 14.05 3.08
N PHE A 195 1.94 14.42 4.28
CA PHE A 195 1.42 15.76 4.56
C PHE A 195 2.45 16.86 4.26
N ILE A 196 3.69 16.70 4.76
CA ILE A 196 4.78 17.67 4.50
C ILE A 196 5.06 17.76 3.00
N SER A 197 5.09 16.64 2.29
CA SER A 197 5.32 16.60 0.84
C SER A 197 4.23 17.33 0.07
N ILE A 198 2.95 17.10 0.41
CA ILE A 198 1.82 17.80 -0.21
C ILE A 198 1.91 19.32 0.03
N VAL A 199 2.15 19.74 1.27
CA VAL A 199 2.30 21.17 1.60
C VAL A 199 3.46 21.78 0.82
N PHE A 200 4.59 21.09 0.73
CA PHE A 200 5.76 21.57 -0.03
C PHE A 200 5.44 21.71 -1.52
N VAL A 201 4.77 20.72 -2.12
CA VAL A 201 4.34 20.76 -3.52
C VAL A 201 3.39 21.94 -3.76
N ILE A 202 2.41 22.18 -2.89
CA ILE A 202 1.50 23.33 -2.97
C ILE A 202 2.28 24.64 -2.97
N ILE A 203 3.23 24.81 -2.04
CA ILE A 203 4.06 26.02 -1.94
C ILE A 203 4.85 26.24 -3.24
N VAL A 204 5.50 25.20 -3.76
CA VAL A 204 6.29 25.27 -5.00
C VAL A 204 5.41 25.66 -6.19
N ILE A 205 4.23 25.06 -6.34
CA ILE A 205 3.28 25.37 -7.42
C ILE A 205 2.82 26.83 -7.35
N PHE A 206 2.44 27.32 -6.18
CA PHE A 206 2.02 28.72 -5.99
C PHE A 206 3.17 29.69 -6.25
N PHE A 207 4.39 29.38 -5.81
CA PHE A 207 5.55 30.20 -6.10
C PHE A 207 5.91 30.25 -7.58
N PHE A 208 5.72 29.13 -8.31
CA PHE A 208 6.03 29.02 -9.74
C PHE A 208 5.05 29.77 -10.63
N PHE A 209 3.73 29.59 -10.38
CA PHE A 209 2.69 30.20 -11.24
C PHE A 209 2.33 31.61 -10.81
N ARG A 210 2.34 31.91 -9.53
CA ARG A 210 1.92 33.20 -8.94
C ARG A 210 0.48 33.59 -9.30
N GLU A 211 -0.33 32.66 -9.69
CA GLU A 211 -1.74 32.83 -10.06
C GLU A 211 -2.58 31.76 -9.34
N VAL A 212 -3.67 32.16 -8.68
CA VAL A 212 -4.44 31.30 -7.78
C VAL A 212 -5.16 30.18 -8.56
N ILE A 213 -5.86 30.53 -9.65
CA ILE A 213 -6.69 29.54 -10.38
C ILE A 213 -5.83 28.43 -11.03
N PRO A 214 -4.74 28.73 -11.75
CA PRO A 214 -3.87 27.67 -12.28
C PRO A 214 -3.22 26.82 -11.19
N SER A 215 -2.81 27.43 -10.08
CA SER A 215 -2.22 26.69 -8.97
C SER A 215 -3.23 25.72 -8.32
N LEU A 216 -4.47 26.18 -8.10
CA LEU A 216 -5.54 25.32 -7.60
C LEU A 216 -5.92 24.20 -8.57
N ALA A 217 -5.85 24.46 -9.89
CA ALA A 217 -6.09 23.43 -10.90
C ALA A 217 -5.10 22.28 -10.77
N VAL A 218 -3.80 22.57 -10.70
CA VAL A 218 -2.74 21.55 -10.53
C VAL A 218 -2.89 20.80 -9.21
N VAL A 219 -3.14 21.51 -8.10
CA VAL A 219 -3.34 20.87 -6.79
C VAL A 219 -4.55 19.95 -6.78
N SER A 220 -5.68 20.37 -7.37
CA SER A 220 -6.90 19.54 -7.45
C SER A 220 -6.71 18.31 -8.35
N ALA A 221 -5.91 18.43 -9.43
CA ALA A 221 -5.55 17.28 -10.25
C ALA A 221 -4.73 16.25 -9.47
N ALA A 222 -3.70 16.68 -8.74
CA ALA A 222 -2.90 15.79 -7.91
C ALA A 222 -3.74 15.06 -6.84
N PHE A 223 -4.74 15.73 -6.25
CA PHE A 223 -5.68 15.07 -5.34
C PHE A 223 -6.56 14.02 -6.05
N PHE A 224 -7.03 14.32 -7.25
CA PHE A 224 -7.81 13.37 -8.03
C PHE A 224 -6.99 12.11 -8.38
N ASP A 225 -5.72 12.25 -8.69
CA ASP A 225 -4.83 11.14 -9.01
C ASP A 225 -4.64 10.20 -7.81
N ILE A 226 -4.44 10.78 -6.62
CA ILE A 226 -4.39 10.01 -5.37
C ILE A 226 -5.71 9.28 -5.14
N LEU A 227 -6.85 9.96 -5.28
CA LEU A 227 -8.17 9.34 -5.13
C LEU A 227 -8.38 8.23 -6.16
N GLY A 228 -7.97 8.45 -7.41
CA GLY A 228 -8.04 7.45 -8.46
C GLY A 228 -7.21 6.21 -8.15
N ALA A 229 -5.95 6.39 -7.76
CA ALA A 229 -5.07 5.29 -7.38
C ALA A 229 -5.65 4.50 -6.17
N LEU A 230 -6.12 5.19 -5.13
CA LEU A 230 -6.76 4.56 -3.97
C LEU A 230 -8.05 3.82 -4.33
N ALA A 231 -8.88 4.38 -5.22
CA ALA A 231 -10.10 3.74 -5.68
C ALA A 231 -9.82 2.43 -6.46
N PHE A 232 -8.80 2.45 -7.32
CA PHE A 232 -8.37 1.23 -8.01
C PHE A 232 -7.78 0.21 -7.04
N MET A 233 -7.01 0.66 -6.04
CA MET A 233 -6.53 -0.25 -4.97
C MET A 233 -7.70 -0.89 -4.23
N ALA A 234 -8.72 -0.12 -3.86
CA ALA A 234 -9.93 -0.63 -3.23
C ALA A 234 -10.64 -1.65 -4.11
N PHE A 235 -10.85 -1.32 -5.40
CA PHE A 235 -11.54 -2.18 -6.36
C PHE A 235 -10.83 -3.54 -6.58
N PHE A 236 -9.50 -3.53 -6.70
CA PHE A 236 -8.70 -4.75 -6.88
C PHE A 236 -8.26 -5.40 -5.56
N SER A 237 -8.76 -4.91 -4.41
CA SER A 237 -8.39 -5.40 -3.07
C SER A 237 -6.87 -5.38 -2.82
N ILE A 238 -6.17 -4.40 -3.39
CA ILE A 238 -4.75 -4.16 -3.14
C ILE A 238 -4.62 -3.44 -1.79
N PRO A 239 -3.90 -4.00 -0.82
CA PRO A 239 -3.82 -3.40 0.50
C PRO A 239 -3.00 -2.10 0.49
N VAL A 240 -3.39 -1.16 1.36
CA VAL A 240 -2.54 0.00 1.67
C VAL A 240 -1.40 -0.48 2.55
N ASN A 241 -0.19 -0.35 2.06
CA ASN A 241 1.06 -0.76 2.71
C ASN A 241 2.18 0.26 2.45
N LEU A 242 3.39 -0.03 2.90
CA LEU A 242 4.53 0.87 2.71
C LEU A 242 4.85 1.09 1.23
N SER A 243 4.74 0.04 0.40
CA SER A 243 4.97 0.09 -1.06
C SER A 243 3.97 1.04 -1.73
N SER A 244 2.68 0.89 -1.41
CA SER A 244 1.62 1.71 -2.02
C SER A 244 1.70 3.18 -1.59
N ILE A 245 2.05 3.47 -0.33
CA ILE A 245 2.27 4.85 0.13
C ILE A 245 3.45 5.48 -0.62
N THR A 246 4.54 4.75 -0.79
CA THR A 246 5.68 5.20 -1.60
C THR A 246 5.27 5.48 -3.04
N ALA A 247 4.47 4.60 -3.64
CA ALA A 247 3.96 4.76 -4.99
C ALA A 247 3.06 6.02 -5.13
N LEU A 248 2.18 6.27 -4.16
CA LEU A 248 1.34 7.48 -4.15
C LEU A 248 2.16 8.77 -4.07
N LEU A 249 3.25 8.79 -3.27
CA LEU A 249 4.16 9.94 -3.21
C LEU A 249 4.90 10.14 -4.53
N MET A 250 5.33 9.06 -5.19
CA MET A 250 5.95 9.14 -6.52
C MET A 250 4.96 9.63 -7.58
N LEU A 251 3.70 9.17 -7.51
CA LEU A 251 2.63 9.57 -8.44
C LEU A 251 2.40 11.08 -8.43
N ILE A 252 2.41 11.71 -7.25
CA ILE A 252 2.29 13.18 -7.14
C ILE A 252 3.36 13.88 -7.99
N GLY A 253 4.60 13.40 -7.94
CA GLY A 253 5.69 13.97 -8.74
C GLY A 253 5.44 13.85 -10.24
N TYR A 254 5.06 12.68 -10.73
CA TYR A 254 4.78 12.43 -12.15
C TYR A 254 3.60 13.25 -12.69
N SER A 255 2.51 13.32 -11.92
CA SER A 255 1.31 14.07 -12.30
C SER A 255 1.58 15.57 -12.35
N VAL A 256 2.22 16.11 -11.32
CA VAL A 256 2.54 17.55 -11.25
C VAL A 256 3.42 17.99 -12.41
N ASP A 257 4.35 17.18 -12.90
CA ASP A 257 5.19 17.53 -14.06
C ASP A 257 4.36 17.72 -15.35
N THR A 258 3.38 16.85 -15.59
CA THR A 258 2.46 16.97 -16.74
C THR A 258 1.58 18.22 -16.62
N ASP A 259 1.07 18.49 -15.45
CA ASP A 259 0.23 19.64 -15.16
C ASP A 259 0.98 20.97 -15.25
N ILE A 260 2.23 21.02 -14.75
CA ILE A 260 3.11 22.18 -14.89
C ILE A 260 3.40 22.45 -16.37
N MET A 261 3.68 21.42 -17.16
CA MET A 261 3.92 21.53 -18.60
C MET A 261 2.69 22.07 -19.32
N LEU A 262 1.50 21.50 -19.07
CA LEU A 262 0.23 21.96 -19.61
C LEU A 262 -0.02 23.43 -19.26
N THR A 263 0.02 23.76 -17.98
CA THR A 263 -0.26 25.10 -17.44
C THR A 263 0.71 26.13 -18.03
N THR A 264 2.01 25.81 -18.10
CA THR A 264 3.01 26.70 -18.69
C THR A 264 2.78 26.96 -20.17
N ARG A 265 2.42 25.93 -20.94
CA ARG A 265 2.11 26.08 -22.37
C ARG A 265 0.87 26.92 -22.61
N VAL A 266 -0.18 26.69 -21.82
CA VAL A 266 -1.46 27.42 -22.00
C VAL A 266 -1.35 28.87 -21.55
N LEU A 267 -0.67 29.16 -20.44
CA LEU A 267 -0.60 30.53 -19.88
C LEU A 267 0.54 31.38 -20.42
N LYS A 268 1.75 30.83 -20.56
CA LYS A 268 2.97 31.63 -20.82
C LYS A 268 3.31 31.76 -22.31
N ARG A 269 2.92 30.80 -23.16
CA ARG A 269 3.13 30.89 -24.61
C ARG A 269 2.04 31.72 -25.26
N LYS A 270 2.40 32.57 -26.24
CA LYS A 270 1.44 33.46 -26.96
C LYS A 270 1.39 33.22 -28.46
N GLU A 271 2.08 32.21 -28.96
CA GLU A 271 2.29 31.99 -30.41
C GLU A 271 1.06 31.48 -31.15
N LYS A 272 0.05 30.90 -30.46
CA LYS A 272 -1.17 30.30 -31.03
C LYS A 272 -2.38 30.60 -30.13
N HIS A 273 -3.59 30.31 -30.64
CA HIS A 273 -4.78 30.33 -29.79
C HIS A 273 -4.69 29.39 -28.62
N ALA A 274 -5.28 29.73 -27.45
CA ALA A 274 -5.19 28.96 -26.23
C ALA A 274 -5.60 27.47 -26.42
N ARG A 275 -6.62 27.20 -27.22
CA ARG A 275 -7.10 25.85 -27.54
C ARG A 275 -6.10 25.02 -28.34
N GLU A 276 -5.33 25.64 -29.25
CA GLU A 276 -4.28 24.96 -30.01
C GLU A 276 -3.08 24.65 -29.09
N ARG A 277 -2.73 25.60 -28.21
CA ARG A 277 -1.66 25.40 -27.20
C ARG A 277 -1.99 24.27 -26.27
N ALA A 278 -3.24 24.15 -25.80
CA ALA A 278 -3.69 23.06 -24.96
C ALA A 278 -3.64 21.70 -25.70
N PHE A 279 -4.04 21.69 -27.00
CA PHE A 279 -3.97 20.48 -27.81
C PHE A 279 -2.54 20.03 -28.12
N ASP A 280 -1.63 20.97 -28.37
CA ASP A 280 -0.20 20.66 -28.57
C ASP A 280 0.44 20.20 -27.25
N ALA A 281 0.01 20.77 -26.11
CA ALA A 281 0.40 20.27 -24.78
C ALA A 281 -0.10 18.83 -24.56
N MET A 282 -1.35 18.54 -24.92
CA MET A 282 -1.93 17.20 -24.79
C MET A 282 -1.14 16.15 -25.57
N LYS A 283 -0.75 16.42 -26.81
CA LYS A 283 0.07 15.47 -27.58
C LYS A 283 1.38 15.14 -26.88
N THR A 284 2.07 16.14 -26.35
CA THR A 284 3.33 15.94 -25.65
C THR A 284 3.11 15.21 -24.32
N GLY A 285 2.14 15.67 -23.50
CA GLY A 285 1.83 15.05 -22.21
C GLY A 285 1.36 13.60 -22.36
N MET A 286 0.46 13.33 -23.32
CA MET A 286 0.06 11.95 -23.61
C MET A 286 1.23 11.05 -23.99
N THR A 287 2.20 11.56 -24.76
CA THR A 287 3.39 10.78 -25.10
C THR A 287 4.23 10.51 -23.85
N MET A 288 4.41 11.51 -22.97
CA MET A 288 5.15 11.35 -21.70
C MET A 288 4.46 10.32 -20.80
N THR A 289 3.15 10.49 -20.57
CA THR A 289 2.41 9.57 -19.69
C THR A 289 2.35 8.15 -20.27
N LEU A 290 2.12 7.98 -21.59
CA LEU A 290 2.09 6.66 -22.22
C LEU A 290 3.45 5.96 -22.19
N THR A 291 4.56 6.67 -22.34
CA THR A 291 5.91 6.06 -22.20
C THR A 291 6.17 5.61 -20.76
N THR A 292 5.74 6.39 -19.77
CA THR A 292 5.82 6.02 -18.37
C THR A 292 4.92 4.82 -18.07
N VAL A 293 3.67 4.82 -18.56
CA VAL A 293 2.75 3.67 -18.43
C VAL A 293 3.35 2.41 -19.03
N ALA A 294 3.98 2.48 -20.20
CA ALA A 294 4.64 1.34 -20.82
C ALA A 294 5.81 0.82 -19.97
N ALA A 295 6.65 1.72 -19.43
CA ALA A 295 7.76 1.35 -18.56
C ALA A 295 7.29 0.71 -17.24
N VAL A 296 6.27 1.29 -16.60
CA VAL A 296 5.69 0.77 -15.36
C VAL A 296 4.97 -0.55 -15.59
N SER A 297 4.30 -0.73 -16.75
CA SER A 297 3.70 -2.01 -17.14
C SER A 297 4.76 -3.11 -17.31
N ALA A 298 5.85 -2.81 -17.99
CA ALA A 298 6.97 -3.76 -18.13
C ALA A 298 7.57 -4.11 -16.77
N MET A 299 7.78 -3.11 -15.90
CA MET A 299 8.26 -3.31 -14.53
C MET A 299 7.31 -4.19 -13.72
N SER A 300 5.99 -3.95 -13.80
CA SER A 300 4.95 -4.74 -13.14
C SER A 300 4.97 -6.20 -13.60
N LEU A 301 5.06 -6.45 -14.91
CA LEU A 301 5.13 -7.80 -15.47
C LEU A 301 6.40 -8.55 -15.01
N ILE A 302 7.55 -7.90 -15.09
CA ILE A 302 8.82 -8.50 -14.65
C ILE A 302 8.76 -8.81 -13.15
N ALA A 303 8.28 -7.88 -12.34
CA ALA A 303 8.15 -8.06 -10.91
C ALA A 303 7.15 -9.17 -10.54
N TYR A 304 6.04 -9.28 -11.27
CA TYR A 304 5.05 -10.33 -11.11
C TYR A 304 5.64 -11.72 -11.33
N PHE A 305 6.33 -11.94 -12.45
CA PHE A 305 6.93 -13.24 -12.76
C PHE A 305 8.10 -13.59 -11.85
N ASN A 306 8.88 -12.62 -11.39
CA ASN A 306 9.98 -12.83 -10.46
C ASN A 306 9.56 -12.78 -8.99
N GLN A 307 8.29 -12.51 -8.69
CA GLN A 307 7.73 -12.44 -7.33
C GLN A 307 8.41 -11.38 -6.46
N ILE A 308 8.77 -10.24 -7.07
CA ILE A 308 9.33 -9.09 -6.35
C ILE A 308 8.15 -8.20 -5.94
N ILE A 309 7.52 -8.56 -4.81
CA ILE A 309 6.25 -8.01 -4.34
C ILE A 309 6.30 -6.50 -4.23
N PHE A 310 7.32 -5.95 -3.58
CA PHE A 310 7.46 -4.51 -3.38
C PHE A 310 7.42 -3.74 -4.71
N ILE A 311 8.19 -4.19 -5.70
CA ILE A 311 8.23 -3.54 -7.03
C ILE A 311 6.91 -3.71 -7.76
N TYR A 312 6.28 -4.89 -7.67
CA TYR A 312 4.96 -5.14 -8.27
C TYR A 312 3.90 -4.21 -7.71
N GLU A 313 3.80 -4.09 -6.38
CA GLU A 313 2.84 -3.21 -5.71
C GLU A 313 3.06 -1.74 -6.07
N VAL A 314 4.30 -1.26 -6.05
CA VAL A 314 4.64 0.11 -6.47
C VAL A 314 4.22 0.34 -7.91
N ALA A 315 4.58 -0.57 -8.82
CA ALA A 315 4.28 -0.43 -10.24
C ALA A 315 2.78 -0.40 -10.53
N ILE A 316 2.00 -1.29 -9.92
CA ILE A 316 0.56 -1.38 -10.18
C ILE A 316 -0.20 -0.15 -9.66
N VAL A 317 0.21 0.41 -8.52
CA VAL A 317 -0.39 1.64 -7.96
C VAL A 317 -0.08 2.83 -8.85
N ILE A 318 1.17 2.99 -9.29
CA ILE A 318 1.55 4.07 -10.23
C ILE A 318 0.80 3.91 -11.56
N PHE A 319 0.69 2.69 -12.09
CA PHE A 319 -0.03 2.41 -13.33
C PHE A 319 -1.47 2.93 -13.27
N PHE A 320 -2.22 2.59 -12.24
CA PHE A 320 -3.60 3.06 -12.07
C PHE A 320 -3.68 4.57 -11.79
N GLY A 321 -2.74 5.11 -11.03
CA GLY A 321 -2.66 6.54 -10.80
C GLY A 321 -2.43 7.35 -12.09
N LEU A 322 -1.57 6.87 -12.98
CA LEU A 322 -1.33 7.50 -14.29
C LEU A 322 -2.56 7.43 -15.23
N ILE A 323 -3.39 6.39 -15.09
CA ILE A 323 -4.69 6.34 -15.82
C ILE A 323 -5.62 7.44 -15.29
N ALA A 324 -5.68 7.65 -13.97
CA ALA A 324 -6.45 8.74 -13.38
C ALA A 324 -5.91 10.11 -13.81
N ASP A 325 -4.58 10.29 -13.84
CA ASP A 325 -3.90 11.50 -14.32
C ASP A 325 -4.29 11.86 -15.75
N ILE A 326 -4.32 10.90 -16.67
CA ILE A 326 -4.80 11.15 -18.04
C ILE A 326 -6.22 11.74 -18.05
N ILE A 327 -7.10 11.22 -17.21
CA ILE A 327 -8.49 11.67 -17.13
C ILE A 327 -8.56 13.11 -16.61
N VAL A 328 -7.93 13.37 -15.46
CA VAL A 328 -8.06 14.69 -14.83
C VAL A 328 -7.30 15.78 -15.56
N THR A 329 -6.08 15.51 -16.01
CA THR A 329 -5.25 16.51 -16.71
C THR A 329 -5.91 16.99 -17.99
N TRP A 330 -6.49 16.09 -18.80
CA TRP A 330 -7.03 16.49 -20.12
C TRP A 330 -8.53 16.82 -20.10
N LEU A 331 -9.30 16.29 -19.15
CA LEU A 331 -10.75 16.51 -19.09
C LEU A 331 -11.19 17.48 -17.98
N PHE A 332 -10.30 17.84 -17.05
CA PHE A 332 -10.58 18.82 -16.00
C PHE A 332 -9.58 19.98 -16.02
N ASN A 333 -8.28 19.71 -15.87
CA ASN A 333 -7.27 20.76 -15.73
C ASN A 333 -7.14 21.60 -17.03
N ALA A 334 -7.02 20.97 -18.19
CA ALA A 334 -6.94 21.67 -19.47
C ALA A 334 -8.20 22.53 -19.75
N PRO A 335 -9.45 22.04 -19.62
CA PRO A 335 -10.66 22.86 -19.74
C PRO A 335 -10.73 24.03 -18.75
N LEU A 336 -10.31 23.82 -17.50
CA LEU A 336 -10.31 24.86 -16.47
C LEU A 336 -9.32 25.99 -16.81
N LEU A 337 -8.12 25.61 -17.27
CA LEU A 337 -7.10 26.58 -17.71
C LEU A 337 -7.56 27.34 -18.96
N LEU A 338 -8.19 26.68 -19.93
CA LEU A 338 -8.76 27.32 -21.11
C LEU A 338 -9.83 28.35 -20.75
N TRP A 339 -10.75 27.96 -19.85
CA TRP A 339 -11.77 28.89 -19.35
C TRP A 339 -11.13 30.11 -18.67
N TYR A 340 -10.11 29.90 -17.89
CA TYR A 340 -9.40 30.98 -17.21
C TYR A 340 -8.73 31.95 -18.18
N VAL A 341 -8.00 31.43 -19.17
CA VAL A 341 -7.30 32.25 -20.18
C VAL A 341 -8.29 33.02 -21.07
N GLU A 342 -9.35 32.36 -21.60
CA GLU A 342 -10.38 33.00 -22.40
C GLU A 342 -11.11 34.11 -21.62
N LYS A 343 -11.33 33.93 -20.32
CA LYS A 343 -11.91 34.99 -19.47
C LYS A 343 -10.97 36.18 -19.30
N LYS A 344 -9.68 35.91 -19.11
CA LYS A 344 -8.64 36.94 -18.94
C LYS A 344 -8.44 37.76 -20.24
N GLU A 345 -8.45 37.08 -21.39
CA GLU A 345 -8.36 37.74 -22.71
C GLU A 345 -9.56 38.64 -23.00
N LYS A 346 -10.79 38.24 -22.66
CA LYS A 346 -12.00 39.07 -22.81
C LYS A 346 -12.02 40.32 -21.92
N VAL A 347 -11.35 40.31 -20.81
CA VAL A 347 -11.25 41.47 -19.89
C VAL A 347 -10.23 42.49 -20.42
N HIS A 348 -9.22 42.06 -21.17
CA HIS A 348 -8.15 42.92 -21.65
C HIS A 348 -8.40 43.44 -23.10
N ASN A 349 -9.31 42.83 -23.86
CA ASN A 349 -9.79 43.28 -25.17
C ASN A 349 -11.32 43.27 -25.18
N PRO A 350 -11.98 44.34 -24.65
CA PRO A 350 -13.43 44.47 -24.67
C PRO A 350 -13.99 44.63 -26.08
#